data_1baad643111df08080c7263d560ec163
#
_entry.id   1baad643111df08080c7263d560ec163
#
_cell.length_a   1.000
_cell.length_b   1.000
_cell.length_c   1.000
_cell.angle_alpha   90.00
_cell.angle_beta   90.00
_cell.angle_gamma   90.00
#
_symmetry.space_group_name_H-M   'P 1'
#
loop_
_entity.id
_entity.type
_entity.pdbx_description
1 polymer ?
#
loop_
_entity_poly.entity_id
_entity_poly.type
_entity_poly.pdbx_seq_one_letter_code
_entity_poly.pdbx_strand_id
1 'polypeptide(L)'
;MSYSNGQILSTNSGNGSHAIQVYSLNNNGTLSSGLSVDLASTFGGAANISSVSSVLADSRGFGVASVIPTGTTASNLGRIAIFKTSDGSILNTLDVGYHPDSVTITPDGSKLVITNEGEFVSTAAESSFARPGSISVVDISGVTSGNFASSIAALSSSNVATYDFSAANLGTGVSLTGIRDNTFAANNAGTTALMANIEPEYTTASDTKAFLTLQENNAIATFDFATGKFEKISSLGTISQTIDASDRDGAGNTTSININDVVKGLPMPDTITQFSRGGSTYLVTVNEGDARPDDADIARANVSGVVDTSDSGSGDQYYAGNVGNTGIGRLNILKDMGNLDGDAGIEDPTMMGTRSFSIWNAATHTLVFDSASMIEQYVAANDPTSFNMNSGLTANFDTRSDDKGPEPEALAFGSISGRDYVFVGAERQNGIFQFDITDFGNVTITNYFNTATSTADSGGAFISPESILFVDSASNPTGQNLLVVGYEGTGSNGSIAVFSVVPEPHSALLVGVGAVFAAMRRRRA
;
A
#
# COMPACT_ATOMS: atom_id res chain seq x y z
N MET A 1 5.20 -4.55 -8.50
CA MET A 1 5.30 -5.65 -9.51
C MET A 1 4.05 -5.74 -10.37
N SER A 2 4.12 -6.42 -11.53
CA SER A 2 2.96 -6.69 -12.40
C SER A 2 3.13 -8.01 -13.15
N TYR A 3 2.02 -8.65 -13.52
CA TYR A 3 2.01 -9.92 -14.24
C TYR A 3 1.18 -9.83 -15.52
N SER A 4 1.69 -10.35 -16.63
CA SER A 4 0.92 -10.56 -17.86
C SER A 4 1.58 -11.64 -18.75
N ASN A 5 0.78 -12.48 -19.39
CA ASN A 5 1.23 -13.47 -20.37
C ASN A 5 2.41 -14.35 -19.94
N GLY A 6 2.43 -14.79 -18.69
CA GLY A 6 3.52 -15.61 -18.15
C GLY A 6 4.80 -14.81 -17.81
N GLN A 7 4.76 -13.49 -17.87
CA GLN A 7 5.86 -12.63 -17.47
C GLN A 7 5.54 -11.88 -16.18
N ILE A 8 6.51 -11.75 -15.30
CA ILE A 8 6.47 -10.90 -14.10
C ILE A 8 7.47 -9.77 -14.33
N LEU A 9 6.99 -8.54 -14.16
CA LEU A 9 7.79 -7.34 -14.21
C LEU A 9 7.96 -6.79 -12.79
N SER A 10 9.19 -6.42 -12.45
CA SER A 10 9.53 -5.80 -11.17
C SER A 10 10.42 -4.58 -11.40
N THR A 11 10.20 -3.54 -10.62
CA THR A 11 11.13 -2.41 -10.51
C THR A 11 12.43 -2.86 -9.85
N ASN A 12 13.53 -2.26 -10.24
CA ASN A 12 14.82 -2.42 -9.61
C ASN A 12 15.51 -1.05 -9.56
N SER A 13 15.34 -0.36 -8.44
CA SER A 13 15.97 0.94 -8.16
C SER A 13 17.19 0.83 -7.26
N GLY A 14 17.51 -0.37 -6.77
CA GLY A 14 18.65 -0.62 -5.89
C GLY A 14 20.00 -0.33 -6.55
N ASN A 15 20.92 0.24 -5.77
CA ASN A 15 22.29 0.58 -6.19
C ASN A 15 22.39 1.48 -7.43
N GLY A 16 21.38 2.33 -7.69
CA GLY A 16 21.34 3.20 -8.87
C GLY A 16 21.09 2.42 -10.18
N SER A 17 20.49 1.23 -10.10
CA SER A 17 20.23 0.37 -11.26
C SER A 17 19.14 0.92 -12.18
N HIS A 18 18.12 1.60 -11.66
CA HIS A 18 17.00 2.20 -12.41
C HIS A 18 16.54 1.37 -13.61
N ALA A 19 16.18 0.12 -13.36
CA ALA A 19 15.82 -0.84 -14.40
C ALA A 19 14.50 -1.56 -14.08
N ILE A 20 13.87 -2.13 -15.10
CA ILE A 20 12.79 -3.10 -14.93
C ILE A 20 13.35 -4.49 -15.21
N GLN A 21 13.15 -5.40 -14.28
CA GLN A 21 13.44 -6.81 -14.47
C GLN A 21 12.22 -7.53 -15.01
N VAL A 22 12.40 -8.30 -16.08
CA VAL A 22 11.36 -9.14 -16.69
C VAL A 22 11.72 -10.59 -16.43
N TYR A 23 10.86 -11.32 -15.73
CA TYR A 23 11.01 -12.73 -15.44
C TYR A 23 9.98 -13.53 -16.22
N SER A 24 10.33 -14.73 -16.64
CA SER A 24 9.37 -15.70 -17.17
C SER A 24 8.94 -16.69 -16.09
N LEU A 25 7.64 -16.84 -15.91
CA LEU A 25 7.05 -17.85 -15.03
C LEU A 25 6.98 -19.20 -15.77
N ASN A 26 7.68 -20.19 -15.28
CA ASN A 26 7.72 -21.54 -15.83
C ASN A 26 6.51 -22.38 -15.39
N ASN A 27 6.21 -23.45 -16.11
CA ASN A 27 5.09 -24.37 -15.80
C ASN A 27 5.21 -25.05 -14.42
N ASN A 28 6.40 -25.09 -13.83
CA ASN A 28 6.64 -25.61 -12.49
C ASN A 28 6.63 -24.56 -11.37
N GLY A 29 6.23 -23.32 -11.67
CA GLY A 29 6.17 -22.22 -10.71
C GLY A 29 7.49 -21.50 -10.45
N THR A 30 8.60 -21.94 -11.07
CA THR A 30 9.89 -21.23 -10.94
C THR A 30 9.98 -20.03 -11.87
N LEU A 31 10.81 -19.06 -11.51
CA LEU A 31 11.10 -17.91 -12.34
C LEU A 31 12.44 -18.13 -13.08
N SER A 32 12.45 -17.83 -14.37
CA SER A 32 13.68 -17.67 -15.14
C SER A 32 13.97 -16.18 -15.27
N SER A 33 15.19 -15.77 -14.96
CA SER A 33 15.64 -14.41 -15.28
C SER A 33 15.62 -14.22 -16.78
N GLY A 34 14.96 -13.15 -17.22
CA GLY A 34 14.85 -12.81 -18.62
C GLY A 34 15.64 -11.54 -18.93
N LEU A 35 14.92 -10.50 -19.22
CA LEU A 35 15.41 -9.22 -19.71
C LEU A 35 15.53 -8.21 -18.57
N SER A 36 16.55 -7.36 -18.64
CA SER A 36 16.65 -6.12 -17.84
C SER A 36 16.49 -4.93 -18.79
N VAL A 37 15.47 -4.09 -18.54
CA VAL A 37 15.21 -2.87 -19.30
C VAL A 37 15.90 -1.71 -18.59
N ASP A 38 16.99 -1.23 -19.16
CA ASP A 38 17.77 -0.10 -18.64
C ASP A 38 17.06 1.22 -18.95
N LEU A 39 16.51 1.86 -17.93
CA LEU A 39 15.88 3.17 -18.05
C LEU A 39 16.90 4.32 -17.97
N ALA A 40 18.04 4.11 -17.33
CA ALA A 40 19.07 5.14 -17.17
C ALA A 40 19.55 5.66 -18.53
N SER A 41 19.79 4.79 -19.50
CA SER A 41 20.20 5.20 -20.85
C SER A 41 19.15 6.04 -21.56
N THR A 42 17.87 5.80 -21.31
CA THR A 42 16.75 6.52 -21.92
C THR A 42 16.66 7.96 -21.40
N PHE A 43 16.98 8.17 -20.11
CA PHE A 43 16.86 9.48 -19.45
C PHE A 43 18.20 10.22 -19.32
N GLY A 44 19.20 9.82 -20.11
CA GLY A 44 20.49 10.52 -20.19
C GLY A 44 21.47 10.21 -19.06
N GLY A 45 21.25 9.13 -18.34
CA GLY A 45 22.09 8.59 -17.28
C GLY A 45 21.38 8.40 -15.94
N ALA A 46 21.89 7.50 -15.13
CA ALA A 46 21.33 7.17 -13.80
C ALA A 46 21.19 8.38 -12.89
N ALA A 47 22.09 9.37 -13.01
CA ALA A 47 22.06 10.58 -12.21
C ALA A 47 20.82 11.47 -12.45
N ASN A 48 20.05 11.22 -13.51
CA ASN A 48 18.84 11.95 -13.85
C ASN A 48 17.57 11.27 -13.35
N ILE A 49 17.68 10.09 -12.75
CA ILE A 49 16.59 9.33 -12.17
C ILE A 49 16.79 9.23 -10.67
N SER A 50 15.80 9.62 -9.90
CA SER A 50 15.74 9.41 -8.45
C SER A 50 15.26 7.99 -8.15
N SER A 51 14.12 7.60 -8.72
CA SER A 51 13.51 6.29 -8.49
C SER A 51 12.71 5.80 -9.70
N VAL A 52 12.46 4.50 -9.72
CA VAL A 52 11.46 3.82 -10.56
C VAL A 52 10.46 3.18 -9.60
N SER A 53 9.33 3.85 -9.38
CA SER A 53 8.38 3.51 -8.32
C SER A 53 7.46 2.35 -8.68
N SER A 54 6.91 2.32 -9.89
CA SER A 54 5.90 1.35 -10.29
C SER A 54 6.14 0.77 -11.68
N VAL A 55 5.56 -0.42 -11.93
CA VAL A 55 5.59 -1.07 -13.25
C VAL A 55 4.29 -1.81 -13.54
N LEU A 56 3.81 -1.67 -14.77
CA LEU A 56 2.64 -2.37 -15.32
C LEU A 56 3.08 -3.27 -16.48
N ALA A 57 2.53 -4.48 -16.55
CA ALA A 57 2.63 -5.39 -17.70
C ALA A 57 1.26 -5.47 -18.41
N ASP A 58 1.24 -5.29 -19.72
CA ASP A 58 0.04 -5.38 -20.54
C ASP A 58 0.06 -6.59 -21.46
N SER A 59 -1.10 -7.21 -21.66
CA SER A 59 -1.26 -8.44 -22.45
C SER A 59 -0.99 -8.24 -23.95
N ARG A 60 -0.97 -7.02 -24.44
CA ARG A 60 -0.62 -6.67 -25.83
C ARG A 60 0.89 -6.73 -26.10
N GLY A 61 1.74 -6.89 -25.05
CA GLY A 61 3.18 -7.11 -25.18
C GLY A 61 4.04 -5.89 -24.85
N PHE A 62 3.52 -4.93 -24.10
CA PHE A 62 4.28 -3.80 -23.59
C PHE A 62 4.23 -3.71 -22.06
N GLY A 63 5.22 -3.05 -21.50
CA GLY A 63 5.25 -2.64 -20.10
C GLY A 63 5.29 -1.12 -19.97
N VAL A 64 4.88 -0.61 -18.83
CA VAL A 64 4.94 0.82 -18.47
C VAL A 64 5.64 0.95 -17.13
N ALA A 65 6.62 1.82 -17.02
CA ALA A 65 7.32 2.13 -15.77
C ALA A 65 7.13 3.59 -15.40
N SER A 66 6.84 3.87 -14.13
CA SER A 66 6.85 5.21 -13.55
C SER A 66 8.28 5.60 -13.21
N VAL A 67 8.71 6.80 -13.59
CA VAL A 67 10.07 7.29 -13.41
C VAL A 67 10.04 8.65 -12.75
N ILE A 68 10.67 8.74 -11.58
CA ILE A 68 10.84 9.96 -10.82
C ILE A 68 12.20 10.57 -11.20
N PRO A 69 12.24 11.77 -11.80
CA PRO A 69 13.51 12.41 -12.15
C PRO A 69 14.23 12.95 -10.91
N THR A 70 15.55 13.02 -10.99
CA THR A 70 16.35 13.74 -9.99
C THR A 70 16.16 15.25 -10.14
N GLY A 71 16.08 15.96 -9.02
CA GLY A 71 16.01 17.41 -8.95
C GLY A 71 14.59 17.91 -8.68
N THR A 72 14.52 19.19 -8.33
CA THR A 72 13.40 19.82 -7.63
C THR A 72 12.95 21.11 -8.29
N THR A 73 12.99 21.17 -9.61
CA THR A 73 12.55 22.35 -10.36
C THR A 73 11.17 22.14 -10.97
N ALA A 74 10.43 23.22 -11.21
CA ALA A 74 9.11 23.15 -11.84
C ALA A 74 9.10 22.48 -13.23
N SER A 75 10.25 22.28 -13.86
CA SER A 75 10.39 21.55 -15.12
C SER A 75 10.64 20.04 -14.95
N ASN A 76 10.85 19.55 -13.73
CA ASN A 76 11.12 18.15 -13.45
C ASN A 76 9.80 17.38 -13.21
N LEU A 77 8.97 17.34 -14.25
CA LEU A 77 7.80 16.48 -14.24
C LEU A 77 8.22 15.00 -14.19
N GLY A 78 7.41 14.21 -13.50
CA GLY A 78 7.50 12.77 -13.56
C GLY A 78 7.28 12.24 -14.97
N ARG A 79 7.68 11.02 -15.23
CA ARG A 79 7.60 10.40 -16.56
C ARG A 79 7.12 8.97 -16.47
N ILE A 80 6.52 8.51 -17.57
CA ILE A 80 6.37 7.09 -17.82
C ILE A 80 7.27 6.69 -18.99
N ALA A 81 7.88 5.51 -18.90
CA ALA A 81 8.58 4.85 -19.99
C ALA A 81 7.76 3.63 -20.43
N ILE A 82 7.43 3.57 -21.72
CA ILE A 82 6.66 2.46 -22.31
C ILE A 82 7.63 1.63 -23.17
N PHE A 83 7.70 0.34 -22.92
CA PHE A 83 8.67 -0.55 -23.52
C PHE A 83 8.06 -1.88 -23.97
N LYS A 84 8.72 -2.56 -24.90
CA LYS A 84 8.37 -3.94 -25.26
C LYS A 84 8.83 -4.92 -24.20
N THR A 85 7.95 -5.82 -23.79
CA THR A 85 8.31 -6.87 -22.81
C THR A 85 9.15 -7.99 -23.41
N SER A 86 9.19 -8.10 -24.75
CA SER A 86 9.93 -9.17 -25.45
C SER A 86 11.42 -8.90 -25.65
N ASP A 87 11.82 -7.62 -25.78
CA ASP A 87 13.21 -7.24 -26.06
C ASP A 87 13.70 -6.01 -25.29
N GLY A 88 12.84 -5.38 -24.48
CA GLY A 88 13.17 -4.22 -23.65
C GLY A 88 13.31 -2.91 -24.40
N SER A 89 13.04 -2.87 -25.70
CA SER A 89 13.15 -1.65 -26.49
C SER A 89 12.13 -0.62 -26.00
N ILE A 90 12.61 0.59 -25.70
CA ILE A 90 11.75 1.72 -25.33
C ILE A 90 10.98 2.16 -26.56
N LEU A 91 9.65 2.20 -26.43
CA LEU A 91 8.74 2.63 -27.49
C LEU A 91 8.45 4.12 -27.41
N ASN A 92 8.26 4.63 -26.18
CA ASN A 92 7.99 6.04 -25.95
C ASN A 92 8.26 6.43 -24.48
N THR A 93 8.39 7.73 -24.24
CA THR A 93 8.37 8.34 -22.91
C THR A 93 7.39 9.51 -22.92
N LEU A 94 6.58 9.64 -21.87
CA LEU A 94 5.60 10.72 -21.74
C LEU A 94 5.76 11.40 -20.39
N ASP A 95 5.69 12.73 -20.37
CA ASP A 95 5.64 13.49 -19.14
C ASP A 95 4.25 13.33 -18.50
N VAL A 96 4.23 13.19 -17.15
CA VAL A 96 3.04 13.09 -16.31
C VAL A 96 3.09 14.14 -15.19
N GLY A 97 2.38 13.95 -14.07
CA GLY A 97 2.51 14.86 -12.92
C GLY A 97 3.83 14.69 -12.17
N TYR A 98 3.97 15.37 -11.05
CA TYR A 98 5.17 15.29 -10.19
C TYR A 98 5.14 13.99 -9.37
N HIS A 99 6.29 13.37 -9.20
CA HIS A 99 6.49 12.16 -8.39
C HIS A 99 5.43 11.07 -8.70
N PRO A 100 5.47 10.45 -9.91
CA PRO A 100 4.52 9.37 -10.23
C PRO A 100 4.83 8.17 -9.36
N ASP A 101 3.86 7.74 -8.55
CA ASP A 101 4.04 6.64 -7.64
C ASP A 101 3.44 5.34 -8.19
N SER A 102 2.21 5.32 -8.64
CA SER A 102 1.63 4.10 -9.20
C SER A 102 1.14 4.25 -10.62
N VAL A 103 1.13 3.12 -11.36
CA VAL A 103 0.57 3.02 -12.71
C VAL A 103 -0.36 1.81 -12.80
N THR A 104 -1.56 2.04 -13.31
CA THR A 104 -2.54 1.00 -13.61
C THR A 104 -3.14 1.19 -14.99
N ILE A 105 -3.95 0.22 -15.45
CA ILE A 105 -4.65 0.25 -16.71
C ILE A 105 -6.13 -0.06 -16.49
N THR A 106 -7.02 0.61 -17.24
CA THR A 106 -8.44 0.25 -17.22
C THR A 106 -8.65 -1.16 -17.73
N PRO A 107 -9.65 -1.92 -17.23
CA PRO A 107 -9.90 -3.30 -17.67
C PRO A 107 -10.13 -3.43 -19.18
N ASP A 108 -10.74 -2.43 -19.82
CA ASP A 108 -10.91 -2.37 -21.28
C ASP A 108 -9.61 -2.07 -22.06
N GLY A 109 -8.53 -1.78 -21.33
CA GLY A 109 -7.23 -1.45 -21.91
C GLY A 109 -7.16 -0.12 -22.64
N SER A 110 -8.14 0.78 -22.45
CA SER A 110 -8.22 2.04 -23.19
C SER A 110 -7.41 3.19 -22.57
N LYS A 111 -7.07 3.11 -21.26
CA LYS A 111 -6.38 4.18 -20.54
C LYS A 111 -5.29 3.62 -19.63
N LEU A 112 -4.15 4.29 -19.59
CA LEU A 112 -3.23 4.20 -18.47
C LEU A 112 -3.61 5.27 -17.47
N VAL A 113 -3.53 4.94 -16.19
CA VAL A 113 -3.85 5.81 -15.07
C VAL A 113 -2.64 5.84 -14.15
N ILE A 114 -2.13 7.03 -13.89
CA ILE A 114 -0.93 7.25 -13.08
C ILE A 114 -1.32 8.16 -11.91
N THR A 115 -1.08 7.74 -10.68
CA THR A 115 -1.07 8.64 -9.53
C THR A 115 0.28 9.34 -9.48
N ASN A 116 0.25 10.63 -9.24
CA ASN A 116 1.42 11.46 -9.05
C ASN A 116 1.31 12.06 -7.66
N GLU A 117 2.08 11.54 -6.74
CA GLU A 117 2.06 11.92 -5.33
C GLU A 117 2.30 13.42 -5.14
N GLY A 118 3.20 13.97 -5.95
CA GLY A 118 3.64 15.37 -5.81
C GLY A 118 4.75 15.52 -4.79
N GLU A 119 4.77 14.66 -3.81
CA GLU A 119 5.61 14.55 -2.63
C GLU A 119 5.88 15.89 -1.92
N PHE A 120 5.48 15.94 -0.69
CA PHE A 120 5.80 17.04 0.19
C PHE A 120 7.32 17.12 0.44
N VAL A 121 7.94 18.27 0.23
CA VAL A 121 9.38 18.45 0.40
C VAL A 121 9.70 19.43 1.52
N SER A 122 10.57 19.01 2.43
CA SER A 122 10.97 19.77 3.61
C SER A 122 12.10 20.75 3.36
N THR A 123 12.80 20.69 2.22
CA THR A 123 13.97 21.53 1.98
C THR A 123 13.63 22.90 1.42
N ALA A 124 14.36 23.95 1.85
CA ALA A 124 14.16 25.31 1.38
C ALA A 124 14.35 25.50 -0.13
N ALA A 125 15.12 24.63 -0.78
CA ALA A 125 15.33 24.66 -2.23
C ALA A 125 14.09 24.14 -2.99
N GLU A 126 13.37 23.20 -2.40
CA GLU A 126 12.20 22.55 -2.95
C GLU A 126 10.91 23.32 -2.62
N SER A 127 10.94 24.16 -1.60
CA SER A 127 9.81 25.03 -1.24
C SER A 127 9.58 26.20 -2.20
N SER A 128 10.36 26.33 -3.29
CA SER A 128 10.23 27.45 -4.21
C SER A 128 9.06 27.35 -5.19
N PHE A 129 8.42 26.18 -5.33
CA PHE A 129 7.23 25.98 -6.16
C PHE A 129 6.39 24.82 -5.62
N ALA A 130 5.07 24.89 -5.87
CA ALA A 130 4.17 23.79 -5.49
C ALA A 130 4.33 22.61 -6.46
N ARG A 131 4.43 21.40 -5.93
CA ARG A 131 4.34 20.13 -6.65
C ARG A 131 3.02 19.44 -6.26
N PRO A 132 1.88 19.83 -6.84
CA PRO A 132 0.61 19.27 -6.44
C PRO A 132 0.53 17.80 -6.81
N GLY A 133 -0.02 17.01 -5.91
CA GLY A 133 -0.48 15.68 -6.24
C GLY A 133 -1.56 15.72 -7.32
N SER A 134 -1.62 14.69 -8.14
CA SER A 134 -2.51 14.66 -9.30
C SER A 134 -2.75 13.24 -9.81
N ILE A 135 -3.70 13.11 -10.72
CA ILE A 135 -3.88 11.93 -11.55
C ILE A 135 -3.58 12.27 -13.01
N SER A 136 -2.76 11.46 -13.68
CA SER A 136 -2.55 11.54 -15.12
C SER A 136 -3.26 10.38 -15.82
N VAL A 137 -4.04 10.69 -16.86
CA VAL A 137 -4.74 9.73 -17.70
C VAL A 137 -4.16 9.79 -19.10
N VAL A 138 -3.68 8.64 -19.59
CA VAL A 138 -3.13 8.53 -20.95
C VAL A 138 -4.10 7.73 -21.81
N ASP A 139 -4.61 8.35 -22.87
CA ASP A 139 -5.48 7.68 -23.84
C ASP A 139 -4.65 6.75 -24.74
N ILE A 140 -4.88 5.46 -24.62
CA ILE A 140 -4.29 4.39 -25.43
C ILE A 140 -5.36 3.55 -26.13
N SER A 141 -6.57 4.08 -26.31
CA SER A 141 -7.71 3.37 -26.91
C SER A 141 -7.44 2.89 -28.35
N GLY A 142 -6.52 3.54 -29.06
CA GLY A 142 -6.07 3.11 -30.39
C GLY A 142 -5.02 2.00 -30.42
N VAL A 143 -4.53 1.54 -29.25
CA VAL A 143 -3.49 0.53 -29.12
C VAL A 143 -4.10 -0.87 -29.13
N THR A 144 -3.68 -1.72 -30.05
CA THR A 144 -4.10 -3.13 -30.16
C THR A 144 -2.88 -4.05 -30.18
N SER A 145 -3.05 -5.35 -30.00
CA SER A 145 -1.94 -6.33 -30.05
C SER A 145 -1.22 -6.31 -31.43
N GLY A 146 -1.94 -5.99 -32.50
CA GLY A 146 -1.37 -5.96 -33.86
C GLY A 146 -0.58 -4.68 -34.19
N ASN A 147 -0.80 -3.59 -33.47
CA ASN A 147 -0.20 -2.29 -33.76
C ASN A 147 0.49 -1.62 -32.55
N PHE A 148 0.58 -2.29 -31.41
CA PHE A 148 0.96 -1.64 -30.15
C PHE A 148 2.27 -0.83 -30.26
N ALA A 149 3.29 -1.39 -30.93
CA ALA A 149 4.58 -0.71 -31.01
C ALA A 149 4.51 0.61 -31.77
N SER A 150 3.84 0.63 -32.92
CA SER A 150 3.70 1.85 -33.73
C SER A 150 2.73 2.85 -33.12
N SER A 151 1.63 2.37 -32.53
CA SER A 151 0.64 3.24 -31.87
C SER A 151 1.20 3.90 -30.61
N ILE A 152 1.95 3.15 -29.78
CA ILE A 152 2.63 3.70 -28.61
C ILE A 152 3.70 4.72 -29.03
N ALA A 153 4.51 4.40 -30.04
CA ALA A 153 5.52 5.34 -30.55
C ALA A 153 4.92 6.64 -31.10
N ALA A 154 3.66 6.64 -31.50
CA ALA A 154 2.94 7.81 -32.00
C ALA A 154 2.25 8.64 -30.89
N LEU A 155 2.21 8.16 -29.63
CA LEU A 155 1.65 8.92 -28.51
C LEU A 155 2.48 10.19 -28.26
N SER A 156 1.81 11.23 -27.82
CA SER A 156 2.42 12.53 -27.51
C SER A 156 1.75 13.13 -26.28
N SER A 157 2.17 14.32 -25.86
CA SER A 157 1.55 15.06 -24.76
C SER A 157 0.05 15.31 -24.96
N SER A 158 -0.45 15.30 -26.20
CA SER A 158 -1.90 15.42 -26.47
C SER A 158 -2.72 14.21 -26.04
N ASN A 159 -2.08 13.06 -25.79
CA ASN A 159 -2.73 11.87 -25.26
C ASN A 159 -2.72 11.83 -23.73
N VAL A 160 -2.02 12.76 -23.07
CA VAL A 160 -1.90 12.84 -21.60
C VAL A 160 -2.75 13.98 -21.08
N ALA A 161 -3.61 13.70 -20.11
CA ALA A 161 -4.34 14.72 -19.37
C ALA A 161 -4.05 14.54 -17.87
N THR A 162 -3.56 15.60 -17.23
CA THR A 162 -3.23 15.60 -15.79
C THR A 162 -4.20 16.52 -15.04
N TYR A 163 -4.72 16.02 -13.92
CA TYR A 163 -5.73 16.67 -13.11
C TYR A 163 -5.27 16.71 -11.65
N ASP A 164 -4.99 17.91 -11.17
CA ASP A 164 -4.72 18.20 -9.76
C ASP A 164 -6.03 18.35 -8.95
N PHE A 165 -5.92 18.55 -7.65
CA PHE A 165 -7.09 18.72 -6.77
C PHE A 165 -7.61 20.17 -6.69
N SER A 166 -7.30 20.99 -7.70
CA SER A 166 -7.86 22.35 -7.78
C SER A 166 -9.36 22.36 -8.00
N ALA A 167 -10.01 23.46 -7.63
CA ALA A 167 -11.46 23.63 -7.80
C ALA A 167 -11.94 23.42 -9.25
N ALA A 168 -11.03 23.64 -10.24
CA ALA A 168 -11.33 23.40 -11.65
C ALA A 168 -11.57 21.91 -11.96
N ASN A 169 -10.95 21.02 -11.21
CA ASN A 169 -11.02 19.56 -11.41
C ASN A 169 -11.98 18.86 -10.42
N LEU A 170 -12.57 19.57 -9.48
CA LEU A 170 -13.58 19.01 -8.58
C LEU A 170 -14.95 19.01 -9.28
N GLY A 171 -15.70 17.94 -9.09
CA GLY A 171 -17.09 17.82 -9.53
C GLY A 171 -18.03 18.70 -8.71
N THR A 172 -19.26 18.87 -9.20
CA THR A 172 -20.26 19.68 -8.51
C THR A 172 -20.55 19.15 -7.11
N GLY A 173 -20.36 19.98 -6.09
CA GLY A 173 -20.60 19.63 -4.69
C GLY A 173 -19.46 18.85 -4.02
N VAL A 174 -18.37 18.55 -4.73
CA VAL A 174 -17.17 17.97 -4.13
C VAL A 174 -16.37 19.06 -3.42
N SER A 175 -15.91 18.75 -2.22
CA SER A 175 -15.15 19.68 -1.35
C SER A 175 -14.00 18.95 -0.70
N LEU A 176 -12.91 19.68 -0.45
CA LEU A 176 -11.78 19.22 0.36
C LEU A 176 -11.97 19.49 1.86
N THR A 177 -13.13 20.08 2.25
CA THR A 177 -13.43 20.36 3.66
C THR A 177 -13.47 19.06 4.47
N GLY A 178 -12.70 19.00 5.57
CA GLY A 178 -12.61 17.82 6.43
C GLY A 178 -11.61 16.75 5.96
N ILE A 179 -10.90 17.01 4.87
CA ILE A 179 -9.72 16.22 4.49
C ILE A 179 -8.54 16.73 5.33
N ARG A 180 -7.77 15.79 5.89
CA ARG A 180 -6.60 16.12 6.70
C ARG A 180 -5.59 16.92 5.88
N ASP A 181 -5.20 18.07 6.40
CA ASP A 181 -4.16 18.92 5.83
C ASP A 181 -2.89 18.83 6.67
N ASN A 182 -1.75 19.06 6.05
CA ASN A 182 -0.49 19.15 6.76
C ASN A 182 -0.30 20.55 7.35
N THR A 183 -0.76 20.76 8.57
CA THR A 183 -0.66 22.04 9.27
C THR A 183 0.74 22.31 9.85
N PHE A 184 1.59 21.29 9.96
CA PHE A 184 2.96 21.40 10.49
C PHE A 184 4.00 21.70 9.43
N ALA A 185 3.67 21.56 8.17
CA ALA A 185 4.58 21.87 7.10
C ALA A 185 4.74 23.38 6.94
N ALA A 186 5.73 23.91 7.57
CA ALA A 186 6.21 25.28 7.28
C ALA A 186 6.65 25.46 5.82
N ASN A 187 6.60 24.43 5.00
CA ASN A 187 7.46 24.31 3.82
C ASN A 187 6.73 24.03 2.52
N ASN A 188 5.42 24.14 2.49
CA ASN A 188 4.71 23.95 1.24
C ASN A 188 4.80 25.19 0.36
N ALA A 189 5.97 25.51 -0.13
CA ALA A 189 6.26 26.53 -1.16
C ALA A 189 5.49 27.85 -1.00
N GLY A 190 5.17 28.23 0.23
CA GLY A 190 4.32 29.40 0.49
C GLY A 190 2.86 29.20 0.07
N THR A 191 2.42 27.99 -0.30
CA THR A 191 1.02 27.67 -0.51
C THR A 191 0.49 26.98 0.74
N THR A 192 -0.42 27.64 1.43
CA THR A 192 -1.22 27.05 2.52
C THR A 192 -2.48 26.38 1.99
N ALA A 193 -2.59 26.21 0.67
CA ALA A 193 -3.77 25.61 0.07
C ALA A 193 -3.71 24.08 0.23
N LEU A 194 -4.69 23.50 0.89
CA LEU A 194 -4.84 22.04 1.08
C LEU A 194 -4.60 21.25 -0.21
N MET A 195 -5.09 21.75 -1.36
CA MET A 195 -4.91 21.10 -2.65
C MET A 195 -3.45 20.80 -3.02
N ALA A 196 -2.50 21.57 -2.51
CA ALA A 196 -1.07 21.38 -2.74
C ALA A 196 -0.44 20.33 -1.80
N ASN A 197 -1.20 19.91 -0.78
CA ASN A 197 -0.79 18.95 0.24
C ASN A 197 -1.55 17.61 0.11
N ILE A 198 -2.27 17.41 -1.00
CA ILE A 198 -2.90 16.12 -1.27
C ILE A 198 -1.92 15.25 -2.03
N GLU A 199 -1.64 14.09 -1.45
CA GLU A 199 -0.63 13.15 -1.90
C GLU A 199 -1.32 11.81 -2.25
N PRO A 200 -1.64 11.60 -3.57
CA PRO A 200 -2.22 10.35 -4.02
C PRO A 200 -1.13 9.30 -4.25
N GLU A 201 -1.27 8.17 -3.57
CA GLU A 201 -0.35 7.04 -3.63
C GLU A 201 -0.75 6.02 -4.70
N TYR A 202 -1.62 5.11 -4.37
CA TYR A 202 -2.02 4.03 -5.23
C TYR A 202 -3.37 4.26 -5.90
N THR A 203 -3.56 3.58 -7.04
CA THR A 203 -4.83 3.62 -7.78
C THR A 203 -5.25 2.25 -8.27
N THR A 204 -6.56 2.04 -8.24
CA THR A 204 -7.23 0.97 -8.99
C THR A 204 -8.28 1.58 -9.92
N ALA A 205 -8.56 0.95 -11.06
CA ALA A 205 -9.45 1.51 -12.05
C ALA A 205 -10.48 0.52 -12.57
N SER A 206 -11.70 1.01 -12.80
CA SER A 206 -12.69 0.42 -13.68
C SER A 206 -12.59 1.06 -15.09
N ASP A 207 -13.44 0.64 -16.04
CA ASP A 207 -13.48 1.26 -17.36
C ASP A 207 -13.93 2.73 -17.35
N THR A 208 -14.60 3.15 -16.28
CA THR A 208 -15.21 4.48 -16.17
C THR A 208 -14.63 5.36 -15.08
N LYS A 209 -13.98 4.79 -14.07
CA LYS A 209 -13.51 5.50 -12.89
C LYS A 209 -12.16 5.00 -12.40
N ALA A 210 -11.40 5.90 -11.78
CA ALA A 210 -10.27 5.54 -10.93
C ALA A 210 -10.61 5.80 -9.46
N PHE A 211 -10.05 4.97 -8.57
CA PHE A 211 -10.12 5.11 -7.12
C PHE A 211 -8.70 5.23 -6.58
N LEU A 212 -8.43 6.30 -5.86
CA LEU A 212 -7.10 6.66 -5.38
C LEU A 212 -7.08 6.68 -3.85
N THR A 213 -6.02 6.16 -3.27
CA THR A 213 -5.66 6.45 -1.88
C THR A 213 -4.98 7.81 -1.80
N LEU A 214 -5.25 8.53 -0.72
CA LEU A 214 -4.61 9.79 -0.32
C LEU A 214 -4.10 9.53 1.10
N GLN A 215 -2.88 8.97 1.19
CA GLN A 215 -2.40 8.33 2.42
C GLN A 215 -2.32 9.33 3.57
N GLU A 216 -1.47 10.35 3.49
CA GLU A 216 -1.27 11.33 4.56
C GLU A 216 -2.52 12.16 4.83
N ASN A 217 -3.40 12.28 3.83
CA ASN A 217 -4.68 12.98 3.97
C ASN A 217 -5.77 12.09 4.57
N ASN A 218 -5.51 10.81 4.80
CA ASN A 218 -6.46 9.83 5.32
C ASN A 218 -7.78 9.82 4.55
N ALA A 219 -7.70 9.69 3.22
CA ALA A 219 -8.87 9.82 2.36
C ALA A 219 -8.83 8.87 1.16
N ILE A 220 -10.00 8.69 0.52
CA ILE A 220 -10.14 8.05 -0.79
C ILE A 220 -10.78 9.05 -1.75
N ALA A 221 -10.23 9.12 -2.98
CA ALA A 221 -10.80 9.89 -4.06
C ALA A 221 -11.33 9.00 -5.18
N THR A 222 -12.44 9.41 -5.81
CA THR A 222 -12.97 8.81 -7.04
C THR A 222 -12.90 9.83 -8.17
N PHE A 223 -12.23 9.44 -9.26
CA PHE A 223 -12.12 10.24 -10.48
C PHE A 223 -12.94 9.61 -11.59
N ASP A 224 -13.75 10.41 -12.28
CA ASP A 224 -14.62 10.00 -13.39
C ASP A 224 -13.97 10.36 -14.73
N PHE A 225 -13.70 9.36 -15.57
CA PHE A 225 -13.01 9.57 -16.85
C PHE A 225 -13.82 10.31 -17.88
N ALA A 226 -15.16 10.22 -17.82
CA ALA A 226 -16.02 10.87 -18.81
C ALA A 226 -16.11 12.39 -18.59
N THR A 227 -16.08 12.81 -17.34
CA THR A 227 -16.15 14.24 -16.99
C THR A 227 -14.77 14.87 -16.78
N GLY A 228 -13.73 14.08 -16.56
CA GLY A 228 -12.40 14.55 -16.16
C GLY A 228 -12.41 15.25 -14.81
N LYS A 229 -13.20 14.73 -13.84
CA LYS A 229 -13.38 15.36 -12.53
C LYS A 229 -13.28 14.35 -11.40
N PHE A 230 -12.79 14.82 -10.25
CA PHE A 230 -13.00 14.12 -8.99
C PHE A 230 -14.47 14.23 -8.60
N GLU A 231 -15.21 13.14 -8.70
CA GLU A 231 -16.64 13.13 -8.37
C GLU A 231 -16.90 12.95 -6.88
N LYS A 232 -15.91 12.45 -6.13
CA LYS A 232 -15.98 12.23 -4.69
C LYS A 232 -14.60 12.21 -4.07
N ILE A 233 -14.46 12.85 -2.91
CA ILE A 233 -13.31 12.76 -2.03
C ILE A 233 -13.86 12.63 -0.61
N SER A 234 -13.42 11.64 0.15
CA SER A 234 -13.96 11.37 1.49
C SER A 234 -12.85 11.11 2.48
N SER A 235 -12.85 11.84 3.58
CA SER A 235 -12.07 11.45 4.77
C SER A 235 -12.57 10.11 5.29
N LEU A 236 -11.66 9.25 5.73
CA LEU A 236 -11.94 7.90 6.24
C LEU A 236 -12.25 7.91 7.73
N GLY A 237 -12.05 9.05 8.41
CA GLY A 237 -12.26 9.18 9.85
C GLY A 237 -11.25 8.37 10.65
N THR A 238 -11.62 8.01 11.87
CA THR A 238 -10.80 7.21 12.80
C THR A 238 -11.41 5.84 13.02
N ILE A 239 -10.56 4.84 13.30
CA ILE A 239 -10.95 3.49 13.71
C ILE A 239 -10.38 3.24 15.09
N SER A 240 -11.22 2.79 16.04
CA SER A 240 -10.77 2.42 17.38
C SER A 240 -10.34 0.96 17.41
N GLN A 241 -9.17 0.70 17.99
CA GLN A 241 -8.58 -0.63 18.06
C GLN A 241 -8.01 -0.91 19.44
N THR A 242 -7.86 -2.19 19.77
CA THR A 242 -7.07 -2.62 20.93
C THR A 242 -5.75 -3.17 20.41
N ILE A 243 -4.65 -2.54 20.74
CA ILE A 243 -3.31 -2.83 20.21
C ILE A 243 -2.31 -3.04 21.35
N ASP A 244 -1.14 -3.52 21.02
CA ASP A 244 0.07 -3.35 21.80
C ASP A 244 0.70 -2.00 21.44
N ALA A 245 0.75 -1.08 22.41
CA ALA A 245 1.20 0.31 22.16
C ALA A 245 2.63 0.59 22.63
N SER A 246 3.36 -0.43 23.10
CA SER A 246 4.65 -0.19 23.74
C SER A 246 5.66 -1.32 23.51
N ASP A 247 6.87 -0.94 23.18
CA ASP A 247 8.06 -1.79 23.16
C ASP A 247 8.72 -1.98 24.54
N ARG A 248 8.10 -1.48 25.62
CA ARG A 248 8.67 -1.40 27.00
C ARG A 248 7.70 -1.69 28.11
N ASP A 249 6.68 -2.44 27.86
CA ASP A 249 5.63 -2.72 28.85
C ASP A 249 5.88 -4.01 29.67
N GLY A 250 6.92 -4.76 29.34
CA GLY A 250 7.39 -5.88 30.14
C GLY A 250 8.09 -5.48 31.42
N ALA A 251 8.32 -6.45 32.30
CA ALA A 251 8.97 -6.23 33.59
C ALA A 251 10.37 -5.61 33.44
N GLY A 252 10.58 -4.45 34.05
CA GLY A 252 11.86 -3.72 33.95
C GLY A 252 12.06 -2.96 32.62
N ASN A 253 10.97 -2.57 31.96
CA ASN A 253 10.95 -1.91 30.65
C ASN A 253 11.55 -2.78 29.53
N THR A 254 11.29 -4.07 29.57
CA THR A 254 11.60 -4.99 28.47
C THR A 254 10.42 -5.10 27.51
N THR A 255 10.65 -5.65 26.33
CA THR A 255 9.60 -6.00 25.35
C THR A 255 8.67 -7.09 25.91
N SER A 256 7.39 -7.00 25.61
CA SER A 256 6.37 -7.99 25.99
C SER A 256 5.13 -7.83 25.13
N ILE A 257 4.52 -8.89 24.68
CA ILE A 257 3.22 -8.82 23.98
C ILE A 257 2.13 -8.44 24.98
N ASN A 258 1.50 -7.30 24.77
CA ASN A 258 0.48 -6.78 25.68
C ASN A 258 -0.64 -6.01 24.94
N ILE A 259 -1.44 -6.72 24.16
CA ILE A 259 -2.54 -6.15 23.36
C ILE A 259 -3.70 -5.73 24.27
N ASN A 260 -3.60 -4.56 24.91
CA ASN A 260 -4.59 -4.08 25.88
C ASN A 260 -4.88 -2.58 25.81
N ASP A 261 -4.13 -1.81 25.04
CA ASP A 261 -4.35 -0.38 24.90
C ASP A 261 -5.41 -0.08 23.83
N VAL A 262 -6.46 0.65 24.20
CA VAL A 262 -7.49 1.10 23.25
C VAL A 262 -7.06 2.45 22.70
N VAL A 263 -6.80 2.50 21.39
CA VAL A 263 -6.31 3.69 20.68
C VAL A 263 -7.13 3.91 19.42
N LYS A 264 -7.33 5.17 19.04
CA LYS A 264 -7.80 5.54 17.71
C LYS A 264 -6.65 5.58 16.73
N GLY A 265 -6.90 5.18 15.49
CA GLY A 265 -5.98 5.35 14.38
C GLY A 265 -6.66 5.98 13.19
N LEU A 266 -5.93 6.74 12.40
CA LEU A 266 -6.32 7.08 11.04
C LEU A 266 -5.95 5.91 10.14
N PRO A 267 -6.83 5.38 9.28
CA PRO A 267 -6.48 4.37 8.29
C PRO A 267 -5.22 4.73 7.49
N MET A 268 -5.16 5.91 6.91
CA MET A 268 -4.05 6.39 6.08
C MET A 268 -3.58 5.28 5.11
N PRO A 269 -4.44 4.90 4.15
CA PRO A 269 -4.22 3.72 3.33
C PRO A 269 -3.15 3.97 2.27
N ASP A 270 -2.23 3.02 2.15
CA ASP A 270 -1.27 2.93 1.05
C ASP A 270 -1.90 2.24 -0.16
N THR A 271 -1.82 0.94 -0.26
CA THR A 271 -2.30 0.16 -1.42
C THR A 271 -3.82 0.01 -1.45
N ILE A 272 -4.39 0.06 -2.66
CA ILE A 272 -5.82 -0.11 -2.92
C ILE A 272 -6.07 -1.13 -4.04
N THR A 273 -7.10 -1.95 -3.88
CA THR A 273 -7.65 -2.79 -4.94
C THR A 273 -9.16 -2.76 -4.93
N GLN A 274 -9.81 -3.30 -5.98
CA GLN A 274 -11.26 -3.34 -6.06
C GLN A 274 -11.77 -4.72 -6.46
N PHE A 275 -13.01 -5.02 -6.05
CA PHE A 275 -13.75 -6.19 -6.51
C PHE A 275 -15.24 -5.91 -6.56
N SER A 276 -15.97 -6.75 -7.28
CA SER A 276 -17.43 -6.63 -7.39
C SER A 276 -18.12 -7.84 -6.78
N ARG A 277 -19.15 -7.59 -5.98
CA ARG A 277 -19.99 -8.64 -5.37
C ARG A 277 -21.43 -8.16 -5.28
N GLY A 278 -22.37 -9.01 -5.71
CA GLY A 278 -23.80 -8.71 -5.59
C GLY A 278 -24.24 -7.43 -6.31
N GLY A 279 -23.55 -7.02 -7.38
CA GLY A 279 -23.83 -5.80 -8.13
C GLY A 279 -23.27 -4.51 -7.50
N SER A 280 -22.52 -4.62 -6.42
CA SER A 280 -21.79 -3.51 -5.79
C SER A 280 -20.30 -3.66 -6.00
N THR A 281 -19.60 -2.54 -6.17
CA THR A 281 -18.13 -2.49 -6.15
C THR A 281 -17.65 -2.13 -4.76
N TYR A 282 -16.63 -2.83 -4.31
CA TYR A 282 -15.94 -2.60 -3.04
C TYR A 282 -14.48 -2.28 -3.30
N LEU A 283 -13.94 -1.41 -2.47
CA LEU A 283 -12.52 -1.10 -2.41
C LEU A 283 -11.93 -1.82 -1.19
N VAL A 284 -10.74 -2.34 -1.33
CA VAL A 284 -9.96 -2.87 -0.21
C VAL A 284 -8.70 -2.03 -0.10
N THR A 285 -8.38 -1.61 1.10
CA THR A 285 -7.16 -0.86 1.42
C THR A 285 -6.38 -1.56 2.52
N VAL A 286 -5.07 -1.47 2.50
CA VAL A 286 -4.21 -1.74 3.65
C VAL A 286 -3.81 -0.42 4.29
N ASN A 287 -3.86 -0.39 5.62
CA ASN A 287 -3.83 0.84 6.40
C ASN A 287 -2.48 0.94 7.13
N GLU A 288 -1.46 1.17 6.37
CA GLU A 288 -0.09 1.26 6.86
C GLU A 288 0.11 2.48 7.76
N GLY A 289 -0.30 3.63 7.25
CA GLY A 289 -0.03 4.94 7.83
C GLY A 289 1.39 5.42 7.52
N ASP A 290 1.51 6.70 7.21
CA ASP A 290 2.83 7.32 7.11
C ASP A 290 2.86 8.70 7.76
N ALA A 291 4.05 9.05 8.27
CA ALA A 291 4.33 10.38 8.80
C ALA A 291 4.84 11.26 7.67
N ARG A 292 4.49 12.54 7.74
CA ARG A 292 5.04 13.54 6.83
C ARG A 292 6.57 13.61 6.95
N PRO A 293 7.28 14.00 5.89
CA PRO A 293 8.72 14.08 5.92
C PRO A 293 9.28 14.78 7.18
N ASP A 294 10.39 14.25 7.70
CA ASP A 294 11.03 14.68 8.94
C ASP A 294 10.19 14.45 10.22
N ASP A 295 9.19 13.55 10.20
CA ASP A 295 8.30 13.23 11.32
C ASP A 295 7.66 14.48 11.96
N ALA A 296 7.40 15.49 11.13
CA ALA A 296 6.97 16.82 11.60
C ALA A 296 5.59 16.79 12.27
N ASP A 297 4.74 15.84 11.91
CA ASP A 297 3.36 15.71 12.35
C ASP A 297 3.14 14.67 13.46
N ILE A 298 4.20 14.00 13.94
CA ILE A 298 4.11 13.00 15.01
C ILE A 298 4.91 13.39 16.25
N ALA A 299 4.58 12.76 17.37
CA ALA A 299 5.35 12.78 18.61
C ALA A 299 5.03 11.55 19.47
N ARG A 300 5.96 11.19 20.37
CA ARG A 300 5.67 10.20 21.42
C ARG A 300 4.66 10.78 22.41
N ALA A 301 3.66 9.99 22.79
CA ALA A 301 2.59 10.44 23.69
C ALA A 301 3.11 10.89 25.08
N ASN A 302 4.23 10.34 25.56
CA ASN A 302 4.85 10.71 26.84
C ASN A 302 5.74 11.96 26.80
N VAL A 303 5.88 12.60 25.63
CA VAL A 303 6.62 13.87 25.54
C VAL A 303 5.82 14.95 26.25
N SER A 304 6.47 15.68 27.16
CA SER A 304 5.81 16.72 27.96
C SER A 304 5.06 17.73 27.11
N GLY A 305 3.78 17.93 27.39
CA GLY A 305 2.91 18.87 26.67
C GLY A 305 2.36 18.37 25.34
N VAL A 306 2.55 17.08 24.99
CA VAL A 306 1.94 16.48 23.80
C VAL A 306 0.54 15.97 24.14
N VAL A 307 0.40 15.13 25.18
CA VAL A 307 -0.91 14.67 25.66
C VAL A 307 -1.29 15.45 26.90
N ASP A 308 -2.48 16.02 26.93
CA ASP A 308 -3.02 16.60 28.16
C ASP A 308 -3.57 15.50 29.07
N THR A 309 -3.03 15.44 30.28
CA THR A 309 -3.39 14.44 31.31
C THR A 309 -3.91 15.09 32.58
N SER A 310 -4.12 16.41 32.59
CA SER A 310 -4.48 17.18 33.79
C SER A 310 -5.83 17.87 33.63
N ASP A 311 -6.76 17.60 34.56
CA ASP A 311 -8.01 18.36 34.66
C ASP A 311 -7.70 19.73 35.28
N SER A 312 -7.76 20.79 34.47
CA SER A 312 -7.53 22.18 34.92
C SER A 312 -8.81 22.92 35.32
N GLY A 313 -9.99 22.30 35.18
CA GLY A 313 -11.24 22.89 35.68
C GLY A 313 -12.47 22.69 34.78
N SER A 314 -13.49 23.51 34.99
CA SER A 314 -14.80 23.31 34.35
C SER A 314 -14.72 23.52 32.82
N GLY A 315 -14.95 22.47 32.08
CA GLY A 315 -14.96 22.44 30.61
C GLY A 315 -13.67 21.94 30.00
N ASP A 316 -12.64 21.72 30.81
CA ASP A 316 -11.39 21.11 30.41
C ASP A 316 -11.58 19.64 30.08
N GLN A 317 -10.93 19.17 29.03
CA GLN A 317 -10.89 17.77 28.64
C GLN A 317 -9.45 17.27 28.80
N TYR A 318 -9.28 16.03 29.14
CA TYR A 318 -7.96 15.43 29.31
C TYR A 318 -7.97 13.93 29.02
N TYR A 319 -6.83 13.39 28.64
CA TYR A 319 -6.66 11.95 28.46
C TYR A 319 -6.51 11.25 29.80
N ALA A 320 -7.50 10.48 30.18
CA ALA A 320 -7.52 9.76 31.46
C ALA A 320 -6.74 8.43 31.43
N GLY A 321 -6.14 8.05 30.27
CA GLY A 321 -5.41 6.80 30.11
C GLY A 321 -3.96 6.85 30.59
N ASN A 322 -3.24 5.76 30.38
CA ASN A 322 -1.86 5.61 30.82
C ASN A 322 -0.87 6.11 29.74
N VAL A 323 -0.20 7.22 30.00
CA VAL A 323 0.90 7.77 29.16
C VAL A 323 2.29 7.32 29.63
N GLY A 324 2.38 6.32 30.47
CA GLY A 324 3.65 5.68 30.83
C GLY A 324 4.10 4.62 29.83
N ASN A 325 5.26 4.00 30.10
CA ASN A 325 5.81 2.95 29.24
C ASN A 325 4.93 1.68 29.16
N THR A 326 4.05 1.45 30.10
CA THR A 326 3.11 0.31 30.13
C THR A 326 1.73 0.66 29.57
N GLY A 327 1.62 1.71 28.82
CA GLY A 327 0.45 2.17 28.09
C GLY A 327 0.91 2.92 26.84
N ILE A 328 0.12 3.88 26.39
CA ILE A 328 0.40 4.56 25.10
C ILE A 328 1.59 5.52 25.11
N GLY A 329 2.30 5.69 26.25
CA GLY A 329 3.35 6.71 26.37
C GLY A 329 4.45 6.60 25.33
N ARG A 330 4.76 5.38 24.90
CA ARG A 330 5.76 5.14 23.87
C ARG A 330 5.23 5.32 22.45
N LEU A 331 3.92 5.24 22.25
CA LEU A 331 3.29 5.29 20.92
C LEU A 331 3.53 6.63 20.23
N ASN A 332 3.87 6.59 18.94
CA ASN A 332 3.84 7.74 18.07
C ASN A 332 2.38 8.13 17.77
N ILE A 333 2.03 9.37 18.07
CA ILE A 333 0.69 9.92 17.82
C ILE A 333 0.77 11.15 16.94
N LEU A 334 -0.32 11.44 16.24
CA LEU A 334 -0.47 12.60 15.38
C LEU A 334 -0.67 13.87 16.22
N LYS A 335 0.11 14.91 15.96
CA LYS A 335 0.04 16.18 16.69
C LYS A 335 -1.10 17.10 16.22
N ASP A 336 -1.63 16.85 15.04
CA ASP A 336 -2.72 17.61 14.42
C ASP A 336 -4.10 17.00 14.66
N MET A 337 -4.18 15.96 15.50
CA MET A 337 -5.41 15.23 15.80
C MET A 337 -5.67 15.16 17.29
N GLY A 338 -6.96 15.14 17.66
CA GLY A 338 -7.39 14.81 19.02
C GLY A 338 -7.29 15.93 20.05
N ASN A 339 -6.98 17.17 19.66
CA ASN A 339 -7.19 18.34 20.51
C ASN A 339 -8.69 18.70 20.47
N LEU A 340 -9.39 18.53 21.57
CA LEU A 340 -10.86 18.62 21.64
C LEU A 340 -11.38 19.96 22.15
N ASP A 341 -10.58 20.69 22.94
CA ASP A 341 -11.02 21.95 23.56
C ASP A 341 -10.22 23.16 23.09
N GLY A 342 -9.13 22.96 22.34
CA GLY A 342 -8.38 24.01 21.68
C GLY A 342 -7.30 24.66 22.56
N ASP A 343 -6.97 24.04 23.67
CA ASP A 343 -5.85 24.46 24.51
C ASP A 343 -4.52 23.81 24.09
N ALA A 344 -3.55 23.70 25.00
CA ALA A 344 -2.27 23.08 24.73
C ALA A 344 -2.28 21.61 25.17
N GLY A 345 -2.37 20.70 24.21
CA GLY A 345 -2.32 19.27 24.47
C GLY A 345 -3.27 18.50 23.57
N ILE A 346 -3.27 17.18 23.71
CA ILE A 346 -4.10 16.24 22.97
C ILE A 346 -4.85 15.39 23.99
N GLU A 347 -6.20 15.44 23.96
CA GLU A 347 -7.08 14.71 24.88
C GLU A 347 -7.52 13.37 24.28
N ASP A 348 -7.46 13.21 22.97
CA ASP A 348 -7.87 12.01 22.23
C ASP A 348 -6.72 11.53 21.32
N PRO A 349 -5.66 10.94 21.88
CA PRO A 349 -4.48 10.51 21.13
C PRO A 349 -4.82 9.58 19.98
N THR A 350 -4.37 9.93 18.79
CA THR A 350 -4.65 9.20 17.54
C THR A 350 -3.34 8.79 16.88
N MET A 351 -3.17 7.50 16.57
CA MET A 351 -2.00 6.98 15.85
C MET A 351 -2.15 7.11 14.33
N MET A 352 -1.04 7.10 13.61
CA MET A 352 -1.00 6.94 12.17
C MET A 352 -1.11 5.45 11.82
N GLY A 353 -1.89 5.15 10.75
CA GLY A 353 -2.24 3.78 10.39
C GLY A 353 -3.21 3.13 11.37
N THR A 354 -3.77 2.00 10.99
CA THR A 354 -4.65 1.20 11.85
C THR A 354 -4.20 -0.25 11.96
N ARG A 355 -2.98 -0.58 11.51
CA ARG A 355 -2.40 -1.94 11.57
C ARG A 355 -3.32 -3.00 10.98
N SER A 356 -4.21 -2.60 10.05
CA SER A 356 -5.33 -3.38 9.55
C SER A 356 -5.50 -3.24 8.05
N PHE A 357 -6.44 -3.99 7.49
CA PHE A 357 -7.02 -3.68 6.19
C PHE A 357 -8.51 -3.32 6.34
N SER A 358 -9.00 -2.49 5.44
CA SER A 358 -10.41 -2.07 5.41
C SER A 358 -11.08 -2.43 4.09
N ILE A 359 -12.41 -2.64 4.15
CA ILE A 359 -13.28 -2.79 2.97
C ILE A 359 -14.26 -1.64 2.96
N TRP A 360 -14.34 -0.93 1.84
CA TRP A 360 -15.18 0.24 1.66
C TRP A 360 -16.17 0.01 0.53
N ASN A 361 -17.37 0.58 0.62
CA ASN A 361 -18.27 0.65 -0.52
C ASN A 361 -17.77 1.71 -1.51
N ALA A 362 -17.46 1.34 -2.75
CA ALA A 362 -16.84 2.23 -3.73
C ALA A 362 -17.72 3.44 -4.11
N ALA A 363 -19.05 3.32 -4.06
CA ALA A 363 -19.95 4.41 -4.42
C ALA A 363 -20.11 5.44 -3.28
N THR A 364 -20.05 4.98 -2.03
CA THR A 364 -20.31 5.83 -0.85
C THR A 364 -19.07 6.18 -0.06
N HIS A 365 -17.96 5.46 -0.22
CA HIS A 365 -16.75 5.46 0.61
C HIS A 365 -17.04 5.16 2.08
N THR A 366 -18.16 4.48 2.38
CA THR A 366 -18.47 4.07 3.75
C THR A 366 -17.76 2.77 4.09
N LEU A 367 -17.26 2.69 5.31
CA LEU A 367 -16.63 1.50 5.85
C LEU A 367 -17.66 0.34 5.91
N VAL A 368 -17.27 -0.80 5.37
CA VAL A 368 -18.05 -2.05 5.40
C VAL A 368 -17.46 -3.03 6.41
N PHE A 369 -16.14 -3.10 6.45
CA PHE A 369 -15.38 -3.96 7.37
C PHE A 369 -14.00 -3.37 7.61
N ASP A 370 -13.47 -3.56 8.81
CA ASP A 370 -12.07 -3.35 9.15
C ASP A 370 -11.57 -4.54 9.96
N SER A 371 -10.35 -5.00 9.67
CA SER A 371 -9.76 -6.14 10.38
C SER A 371 -9.28 -5.80 11.78
N ALA A 372 -9.27 -4.54 12.16
CA ALA A 372 -8.82 -4.06 13.46
C ALA A 372 -7.49 -4.74 13.89
N SER A 373 -7.40 -5.23 15.12
CA SER A 373 -6.22 -5.91 15.66
C SER A 373 -6.08 -7.38 15.27
N MET A 374 -6.81 -7.88 14.25
CA MET A 374 -6.77 -9.32 13.89
C MET A 374 -5.35 -9.79 13.54
N ILE A 375 -4.54 -8.98 12.88
CA ILE A 375 -3.16 -9.31 12.52
C ILE A 375 -2.32 -9.50 13.79
N GLU A 376 -2.31 -8.51 14.68
CA GLU A 376 -1.55 -8.58 15.94
C GLU A 376 -2.01 -9.77 16.80
N GLN A 377 -3.33 -9.94 16.99
CA GLN A 377 -3.87 -11.05 17.77
C GLN A 377 -3.50 -12.41 17.19
N TYR A 378 -3.52 -12.54 15.86
CA TYR A 378 -3.15 -13.79 15.20
C TYR A 378 -1.66 -14.11 15.41
N VAL A 379 -0.78 -13.12 15.21
CA VAL A 379 0.67 -13.28 15.39
C VAL A 379 1.00 -13.58 16.85
N ALA A 380 0.40 -12.86 17.80
CA ALA A 380 0.58 -13.14 19.23
C ALA A 380 0.23 -14.58 19.62
N ALA A 381 -0.82 -15.15 18.99
CA ALA A 381 -1.29 -16.49 19.28
C ALA A 381 -0.54 -17.60 18.54
N ASN A 382 -0.07 -17.35 17.30
CA ASN A 382 0.40 -18.39 16.40
C ASN A 382 1.89 -18.29 16.03
N ASP A 383 2.48 -17.07 16.08
CA ASP A 383 3.89 -16.80 15.78
C ASP A 383 4.45 -15.69 16.69
N PRO A 384 4.37 -15.86 18.03
CA PRO A 384 4.69 -14.80 18.98
C PRO A 384 6.14 -14.27 18.88
N THR A 385 7.05 -15.05 18.33
CA THR A 385 8.45 -14.63 18.17
C THR A 385 8.64 -13.61 17.04
N SER A 386 7.64 -13.46 16.17
CA SER A 386 7.63 -12.51 15.06
C SER A 386 6.71 -11.31 15.33
N PHE A 387 6.24 -11.15 16.57
CA PHE A 387 5.27 -10.12 16.92
C PHE A 387 5.89 -8.73 16.79
N ASN A 388 5.22 -7.84 16.05
CA ASN A 388 5.60 -6.44 15.81
C ASN A 388 7.11 -6.22 15.70
N MET A 389 7.81 -7.13 15.03
CA MET A 389 9.24 -7.00 14.82
C MET A 389 9.55 -6.03 13.66
N ASN A 390 10.79 -5.59 13.56
CA ASN A 390 11.24 -4.75 12.48
C ASN A 390 12.03 -5.58 11.48
N SER A 391 11.65 -5.49 10.19
CA SER A 391 12.35 -6.11 9.06
C SER A 391 12.58 -7.62 9.22
N GLY A 392 11.57 -8.33 9.73
CA GLY A 392 11.58 -9.79 9.83
C GLY A 392 12.66 -10.41 10.73
N LEU A 393 13.35 -9.62 11.56
CA LEU A 393 14.43 -10.11 12.41
C LEU A 393 13.95 -10.34 13.85
N THR A 394 14.04 -11.56 14.34
CA THR A 394 13.62 -11.90 15.72
C THR A 394 14.37 -11.10 16.81
N ALA A 395 15.56 -10.59 16.52
CA ALA A 395 16.28 -9.68 17.41
C ALA A 395 15.54 -8.33 17.61
N ASN A 396 14.62 -8.01 16.72
CA ASN A 396 13.78 -6.81 16.74
C ASN A 396 12.34 -7.11 17.22
N PHE A 397 12.14 -8.21 17.96
CA PHE A 397 10.86 -8.58 18.54
C PHE A 397 10.24 -7.40 19.29
N ASP A 398 8.97 -7.11 18.97
CA ASP A 398 8.14 -6.10 19.63
C ASP A 398 8.60 -4.63 19.45
N THR A 399 9.66 -4.38 18.66
CA THR A 399 10.23 -3.03 18.54
C THR A 399 9.37 -2.06 17.71
N ARG A 400 8.30 -2.55 17.06
CA ARG A 400 7.37 -1.70 16.28
C ARG A 400 6.03 -1.45 17.01
N SER A 401 5.83 -2.02 18.20
CA SER A 401 4.60 -1.80 18.99
C SER A 401 4.40 -0.34 19.38
N ASP A 402 5.48 0.41 19.59
CA ASP A 402 5.45 1.84 19.89
C ASP A 402 5.33 2.76 18.67
N ASP A 403 5.10 2.16 17.48
CA ASP A 403 4.97 2.86 16.21
C ASP A 403 3.82 2.26 15.37
N LYS A 404 4.01 1.99 14.09
CA LYS A 404 2.98 1.48 13.17
C LYS A 404 2.68 -0.04 13.31
N GLY A 405 3.37 -0.74 14.21
CA GLY A 405 3.18 -2.18 14.46
C GLY A 405 3.59 -3.06 13.27
N PRO A 406 2.71 -3.95 12.77
CA PRO A 406 3.03 -4.88 11.69
C PRO A 406 3.22 -4.24 10.32
N GLU A 407 2.70 -3.05 10.09
CA GLU A 407 2.68 -2.30 8.83
C GLU A 407 2.11 -3.12 7.65
N PRO A 408 0.78 -3.25 7.56
CA PRO A 408 0.14 -3.83 6.38
C PRO A 408 0.31 -2.90 5.18
N GLU A 409 1.02 -3.35 4.15
CA GLU A 409 1.38 -2.55 2.98
C GLU A 409 1.00 -3.24 1.66
N ALA A 410 1.42 -4.48 1.49
CA ALA A 410 1.14 -5.24 0.28
C ALA A 410 -0.27 -5.84 0.27
N LEU A 411 -0.96 -5.75 -0.86
CA LEU A 411 -2.36 -6.14 -1.00
C LEU A 411 -2.64 -6.85 -2.31
N ALA A 412 -3.39 -7.95 -2.26
CA ALA A 412 -4.01 -8.55 -3.44
C ALA A 412 -5.41 -9.08 -3.12
N PHE A 413 -6.27 -9.10 -4.13
CA PHE A 413 -7.58 -9.77 -4.08
C PHE A 413 -7.59 -10.96 -5.04
N GLY A 414 -8.26 -12.05 -4.65
CA GLY A 414 -8.47 -13.21 -5.51
C GLY A 414 -9.72 -13.99 -5.15
N SER A 415 -10.41 -14.51 -6.16
CA SER A 415 -11.53 -15.44 -5.96
C SER A 415 -11.09 -16.86 -6.28
N ILE A 416 -11.28 -17.78 -5.35
CA ILE A 416 -10.87 -19.19 -5.47
C ILE A 416 -12.06 -20.07 -5.14
N SER A 417 -12.51 -20.89 -6.10
CA SER A 417 -13.62 -21.84 -5.91
C SER A 417 -14.90 -21.20 -5.36
N GLY A 418 -15.19 -19.95 -5.76
CA GLY A 418 -16.38 -19.20 -5.34
C GLY A 418 -16.28 -18.55 -3.96
N ARG A 419 -15.10 -18.53 -3.35
CA ARG A 419 -14.79 -17.77 -2.15
C ARG A 419 -13.86 -16.60 -2.50
N ASP A 420 -14.05 -15.49 -1.80
CA ASP A 420 -13.26 -14.28 -2.01
C ASP A 420 -12.22 -14.14 -0.90
N TYR A 421 -11.01 -13.84 -1.31
CA TYR A 421 -9.86 -13.69 -0.41
C TYR A 421 -9.15 -12.36 -0.60
N VAL A 422 -8.69 -11.81 0.52
CA VAL A 422 -7.72 -10.73 0.56
C VAL A 422 -6.40 -11.29 1.09
N PHE A 423 -5.32 -10.98 0.39
CA PHE A 423 -3.97 -11.31 0.80
C PHE A 423 -3.28 -10.02 1.24
N VAL A 424 -2.77 -10.02 2.47
CA VAL A 424 -2.12 -8.86 3.08
C VAL A 424 -0.69 -9.23 3.43
N GLY A 425 0.26 -8.43 2.97
CA GLY A 425 1.64 -8.47 3.41
C GLY A 425 1.86 -7.44 4.50
N ALA A 426 2.35 -7.88 5.64
CA ALA A 426 2.78 -7.01 6.72
C ALA A 426 4.29 -6.77 6.61
N GLU A 427 4.68 -5.59 6.14
CA GLU A 427 6.06 -5.28 5.74
C GLU A 427 7.04 -5.51 6.90
N ARG A 428 6.85 -4.82 8.02
CA ARG A 428 7.81 -4.89 9.15
C ARG A 428 7.72 -6.18 9.93
N GLN A 429 6.52 -6.74 10.09
CA GLN A 429 6.31 -8.04 10.74
C GLN A 429 6.70 -9.21 9.83
N ASN A 430 6.79 -8.98 8.50
CA ASN A 430 7.17 -9.94 7.47
C ASN A 430 6.19 -11.09 7.25
N GLY A 431 4.95 -10.96 7.68
CA GLY A 431 3.90 -11.96 7.51
C GLY A 431 3.09 -11.78 6.24
N ILE A 432 2.70 -12.89 5.62
CA ILE A 432 1.70 -12.92 4.55
C ILE A 432 0.45 -13.59 5.09
N PHE A 433 -0.67 -12.87 5.08
CA PHE A 433 -1.96 -13.31 5.60
C PHE A 433 -2.95 -13.54 4.47
N GLN A 434 -3.70 -14.63 4.54
CA GLN A 434 -4.86 -14.90 3.68
C GLN A 434 -6.13 -14.74 4.52
N PHE A 435 -6.94 -13.75 4.19
CA PHE A 435 -8.25 -13.53 4.81
C PHE A 435 -9.36 -14.02 3.88
N ASP A 436 -10.25 -14.85 4.39
CA ASP A 436 -11.51 -15.15 3.73
C ASP A 436 -12.50 -14.04 4.03
N ILE A 437 -12.89 -13.31 3.01
CA ILE A 437 -13.82 -12.18 3.08
C ILE A 437 -15.17 -12.49 2.43
N THR A 438 -15.46 -13.75 2.15
CA THR A 438 -16.71 -14.18 1.48
C THR A 438 -17.94 -13.70 2.23
N ASP A 439 -17.89 -13.66 3.55
CA ASP A 439 -18.89 -13.07 4.42
C ASP A 439 -18.26 -11.95 5.26
N PHE A 440 -18.64 -10.70 5.00
CA PHE A 440 -18.13 -9.54 5.75
C PHE A 440 -18.49 -9.55 7.23
N GLY A 441 -19.55 -10.28 7.62
CA GLY A 441 -19.90 -10.50 9.02
C GLY A 441 -19.06 -11.57 9.74
N ASN A 442 -18.26 -12.34 8.98
CA ASN A 442 -17.44 -13.43 9.51
C ASN A 442 -16.11 -13.58 8.74
N VAL A 443 -15.33 -12.52 8.70
CA VAL A 443 -13.99 -12.54 8.10
C VAL A 443 -13.04 -13.32 9.00
N THR A 444 -12.23 -14.20 8.40
CA THR A 444 -11.30 -15.06 9.15
C THR A 444 -9.95 -15.15 8.45
N ILE A 445 -8.86 -15.27 9.22
CA ILE A 445 -7.54 -15.62 8.69
C ILE A 445 -7.52 -17.12 8.43
N THR A 446 -7.36 -17.51 7.18
CA THR A 446 -7.38 -18.92 6.75
C THR A 446 -5.99 -19.48 6.51
N ASN A 447 -5.01 -18.62 6.27
CA ASN A 447 -3.62 -19.02 6.14
C ASN A 447 -2.69 -17.86 6.54
N TYR A 448 -1.49 -18.24 7.01
CA TYR A 448 -0.42 -17.32 7.36
C TYR A 448 0.93 -18.00 7.14
N PHE A 449 1.90 -17.27 6.65
CA PHE A 449 3.28 -17.71 6.62
C PHE A 449 4.22 -16.50 6.74
N ASN A 450 5.40 -16.76 7.31
CA ASN A 450 6.46 -15.79 7.48
C ASN A 450 7.75 -16.37 6.89
N THR A 451 8.31 -15.73 5.88
CA THR A 451 9.48 -16.21 5.15
C THR A 451 10.79 -15.94 5.89
N ALA A 452 10.82 -14.96 6.79
CA ALA A 452 12.03 -14.60 7.54
C ALA A 452 12.43 -15.64 8.61
N THR A 453 11.54 -16.56 8.98
CA THR A 453 11.82 -17.59 9.99
C THR A 453 12.62 -18.76 9.46
N SER A 454 12.87 -18.85 8.16
CA SER A 454 13.68 -19.92 7.58
C SER A 454 15.17 -19.60 7.72
N THR A 455 15.97 -20.60 8.13
CA THR A 455 17.44 -20.49 8.17
C THR A 455 18.07 -20.22 6.79
N ALA A 456 17.32 -20.43 5.72
CA ALA A 456 17.73 -20.10 4.35
C ALA A 456 17.76 -18.59 4.10
N ASP A 457 17.10 -17.80 4.94
CA ASP A 457 16.92 -16.37 4.74
C ASP A 457 17.85 -15.48 5.59
N SER A 458 18.94 -16.09 6.10
CA SER A 458 19.98 -15.35 6.84
C SER A 458 20.64 -14.20 6.04
N GLY A 459 20.34 -14.09 4.74
CA GLY A 459 20.76 -12.99 3.87
C GLY A 459 19.75 -11.85 3.74
N GLY A 460 18.57 -11.96 4.36
CA GLY A 460 17.55 -10.92 4.34
C GLY A 460 16.88 -10.69 2.97
N ALA A 461 16.86 -11.69 2.09
CA ALA A 461 16.33 -11.55 0.74
C ALA A 461 14.79 -11.61 0.69
N PHE A 462 14.15 -12.35 1.62
CA PHE A 462 12.70 -12.56 1.67
C PHE A 462 12.09 -11.92 2.91
N ILE A 463 12.44 -10.67 3.16
CA ILE A 463 11.88 -9.83 4.22
C ILE A 463 11.30 -8.54 3.63
N SER A 464 10.39 -7.91 4.37
CA SER A 464 9.66 -6.70 3.94
C SER A 464 8.87 -6.95 2.65
N PRO A 465 7.70 -7.62 2.73
CA PRO A 465 6.85 -7.82 1.55
C PRO A 465 6.18 -6.51 1.12
N GLU A 466 6.69 -5.94 0.04
CA GLU A 466 6.27 -4.66 -0.55
C GLU A 466 5.11 -4.80 -1.53
N SER A 467 4.99 -5.93 -2.20
CA SER A 467 3.94 -6.11 -3.20
C SER A 467 3.51 -7.55 -3.31
N ILE A 468 2.22 -7.76 -3.52
CA ILE A 468 1.62 -9.08 -3.73
C ILE A 468 0.78 -9.03 -5.01
N LEU A 469 0.92 -10.06 -5.86
CA LEU A 469 0.02 -10.30 -6.98
C LEU A 469 -0.70 -11.63 -6.77
N PHE A 470 -2.01 -11.65 -6.94
CA PHE A 470 -2.76 -12.88 -7.12
C PHE A 470 -2.85 -13.18 -8.62
N VAL A 471 -2.40 -14.36 -9.04
CA VAL A 471 -2.42 -14.80 -10.43
C VAL A 471 -3.31 -16.03 -10.54
N ASP A 472 -4.48 -15.84 -11.18
CA ASP A 472 -5.46 -16.89 -11.36
C ASP A 472 -4.91 -18.07 -12.15
N SER A 473 -5.36 -19.27 -11.82
CA SER A 473 -4.93 -20.54 -12.41
C SER A 473 -5.13 -20.61 -13.93
N ALA A 474 -6.16 -19.95 -14.45
CA ALA A 474 -6.44 -19.92 -15.89
C ALA A 474 -5.53 -18.95 -16.65
N SER A 475 -4.88 -18.01 -15.94
CA SER A 475 -4.08 -16.93 -16.53
C SER A 475 -2.58 -17.22 -16.56
N ASN A 476 -2.14 -18.36 -15.99
CA ASN A 476 -0.71 -18.66 -15.84
C ASN A 476 -0.35 -20.09 -16.29
N PRO A 477 0.91 -20.35 -16.64
CA PRO A 477 1.34 -21.62 -17.23
C PRO A 477 1.35 -22.80 -16.25
N THR A 478 1.23 -22.57 -14.93
CA THR A 478 1.23 -23.67 -13.94
C THR A 478 -0.13 -24.33 -13.78
N GLY A 479 -1.22 -23.64 -14.15
CA GLY A 479 -2.59 -24.08 -13.91
C GLY A 479 -3.01 -24.06 -12.43
N GLN A 480 -2.25 -23.40 -11.56
CA GLN A 480 -2.55 -23.22 -10.13
C GLN A 480 -2.77 -21.75 -9.82
N ASN A 481 -3.58 -21.44 -8.82
CA ASN A 481 -3.62 -20.07 -8.29
C ASN A 481 -2.32 -19.78 -7.57
N LEU A 482 -1.75 -18.60 -7.85
CA LEU A 482 -0.44 -18.23 -7.33
C LEU A 482 -0.52 -16.90 -6.58
N LEU A 483 0.30 -16.76 -5.54
CA LEU A 483 0.77 -15.48 -5.03
C LEU A 483 2.19 -15.26 -5.51
N VAL A 484 2.43 -14.11 -6.10
CA VAL A 484 3.77 -13.62 -6.40
C VAL A 484 4.05 -12.48 -5.43
N VAL A 485 5.06 -12.65 -4.60
CA VAL A 485 5.40 -11.69 -3.54
C VAL A 485 6.76 -11.07 -3.87
N GLY A 486 6.79 -9.74 -3.91
CA GLY A 486 8.03 -8.96 -3.98
C GLY A 486 8.42 -8.52 -2.59
N TYR A 487 9.67 -8.69 -2.28
CA TYR A 487 10.29 -8.32 -1.02
C TYR A 487 11.34 -7.23 -1.25
N GLU A 488 11.33 -6.21 -0.42
CA GLU A 488 12.37 -5.19 -0.41
C GLU A 488 13.74 -5.80 -0.08
N GLY A 489 13.77 -6.70 0.92
CA GLY A 489 14.99 -7.32 1.41
C GLY A 489 15.81 -6.38 2.29
N THR A 490 17.07 -6.75 2.54
CA THR A 490 18.03 -5.89 3.24
C THR A 490 19.00 -5.23 2.27
N GLY A 491 19.07 -3.92 2.28
CA GLY A 491 19.94 -3.15 1.40
C GLY A 491 19.53 -3.28 -0.06
N SER A 492 20.33 -3.96 -0.89
CA SER A 492 20.03 -4.15 -2.32
C SER A 492 19.60 -5.58 -2.67
N ASN A 493 19.14 -6.34 -1.69
CA ASN A 493 18.87 -7.77 -1.83
C ASN A 493 17.40 -8.12 -2.05
N GLY A 494 16.61 -7.23 -2.63
CA GLY A 494 15.21 -7.50 -2.96
C GLY A 494 15.04 -8.78 -3.77
N SER A 495 13.91 -9.47 -3.56
CA SER A 495 13.64 -10.75 -4.21
C SER A 495 12.17 -10.93 -4.57
N ILE A 496 11.90 -11.93 -5.39
CA ILE A 496 10.54 -12.34 -5.75
C ILE A 496 10.37 -13.81 -5.41
N ALA A 497 9.28 -14.13 -4.70
CA ALA A 497 8.86 -15.49 -4.43
C ALA A 497 7.51 -15.81 -5.08
N VAL A 498 7.32 -17.07 -5.46
CA VAL A 498 6.06 -17.57 -6.02
C VAL A 498 5.54 -18.70 -5.13
N PHE A 499 4.31 -18.56 -4.66
CA PHE A 499 3.64 -19.51 -3.80
C PHE A 499 2.37 -20.03 -4.47
N SER A 500 2.09 -21.33 -4.37
CA SER A 500 0.80 -21.89 -4.79
C SER A 500 -0.25 -21.66 -3.71
N VAL A 501 -1.39 -21.10 -4.11
CA VAL A 501 -2.54 -20.96 -3.22
C VAL A 501 -3.43 -22.20 -3.37
N VAL A 502 -3.47 -23.01 -2.33
CA VAL A 502 -4.29 -24.22 -2.29
C VAL A 502 -5.64 -23.88 -1.65
N PRO A 503 -6.78 -24.21 -2.29
CA PRO A 503 -8.08 -24.09 -1.64
C PRO A 503 -8.10 -24.88 -0.34
N GLU A 504 -8.67 -24.33 0.72
CA GLU A 504 -8.85 -25.08 1.96
C GLU A 504 -9.67 -26.34 1.70
N PRO A 505 -9.24 -27.51 2.22
CA PRO A 505 -10.07 -28.70 2.15
C PRO A 505 -11.36 -28.43 2.96
N HIS A 506 -12.51 -28.49 2.29
CA HIS A 506 -13.78 -28.39 3.00
C HIS A 506 -13.75 -29.33 4.21
N SER A 507 -14.21 -28.88 5.36
CA SER A 507 -14.23 -29.63 6.63
C SER A 507 -14.88 -31.01 6.51
N ALA A 508 -15.75 -31.24 5.51
CA ALA A 508 -16.32 -32.53 5.17
C ALA A 508 -15.29 -33.54 4.59
N LEU A 509 -14.21 -33.08 3.95
CA LEU A 509 -13.17 -33.95 3.40
C LEU A 509 -12.14 -34.35 4.48
N LEU A 510 -11.89 -33.50 5.45
CA LEU A 510 -10.98 -33.77 6.59
C LEU A 510 -11.54 -34.89 7.49
N VAL A 511 -12.86 -35.01 7.65
CA VAL A 511 -13.50 -36.12 8.37
C VAL A 511 -13.32 -37.45 7.60
N GLY A 512 -13.37 -37.43 6.26
CA GLY A 512 -13.14 -38.60 5.42
C GLY A 512 -11.69 -39.09 5.44
N VAL A 513 -10.71 -38.19 5.37
CA VAL A 513 -9.29 -38.56 5.37
C VAL A 513 -8.82 -38.99 6.76
N GLY A 514 -9.31 -38.34 7.82
CA GLY A 514 -9.05 -38.76 9.20
C GLY A 514 -9.62 -40.16 9.52
N ALA A 515 -10.81 -40.52 9.00
CA ALA A 515 -11.42 -41.82 9.15
C ALA A 515 -10.65 -42.90 8.38
N VAL A 516 -10.11 -42.62 7.20
CA VAL A 516 -9.29 -43.55 6.41
C VAL A 516 -7.94 -43.81 7.09
N PHE A 517 -7.28 -42.81 7.66
CA PHE A 517 -6.05 -43.01 8.41
C PHE A 517 -6.26 -43.75 9.74
N ALA A 518 -7.37 -43.55 10.43
CA ALA A 518 -7.71 -44.28 11.64
C ALA A 518 -8.05 -45.77 11.34
N ALA A 519 -8.71 -46.05 10.21
CA ALA A 519 -9.00 -47.42 9.76
C ALA A 519 -7.72 -48.17 9.30
N MET A 520 -6.76 -47.48 8.68
CA MET A 520 -5.48 -48.08 8.28
C MET A 520 -4.57 -48.39 9.47
N ARG A 521 -4.58 -47.57 10.54
CA ARG A 521 -3.81 -47.88 11.76
C ARG A 521 -4.35 -49.04 12.57
N ARG A 522 -5.64 -49.34 12.51
CA ARG A 522 -6.23 -50.51 13.20
C ARG A 522 -5.97 -51.86 12.50
N ARG A 523 -5.45 -51.88 11.26
CA ARG A 523 -5.11 -53.13 10.55
C ARG A 523 -3.62 -53.52 10.64
N ARG A 524 -2.81 -52.82 11.44
CA ARG A 524 -1.40 -53.15 11.66
C ARG A 524 -1.04 -53.38 13.13
N ALA A 525 -2.01 -53.75 13.96
CA ALA A 525 -1.79 -54.25 15.32
C ALA A 525 -2.16 -55.72 15.43
#